data_00d4e97f39bfdf3a78ea19c5802c24d6
#
_entry.id   00d4e97f39bfdf3a78ea19c5802c24d6
#
_cell.length_a   1.000
_cell.length_b   1.000
_cell.length_c   1.000
_cell.angle_alpha   90.00
_cell.angle_beta   90.00
_cell.angle_gamma   90.00
#
_symmetry.space_group_name_H-M   'P 1'
#
loop_
_entity.id
_entity.type
_entity.pdbx_description
1 polymer ?
#
loop_
_entity_poly.entity_id
_entity_poly.type
_entity_poly.pdbx_seq_one_letter_code
_entity_poly.pdbx_strand_id
1 'polypeptide(L)'
;IHRLGILHRDLKPQNFMMRNDELYLIDFGLSTVYMDDKYNICPKRPDSLEILGTPKFVSIRIHEGEDPSRSDDCISAIYILQYLLQDGHVHWENVQEEQTKNEYSENHILYYKNAIRKQIKKQHLNEIDITTCCGMILEYLYENTFYEQPKYQWIRSVLHT
;
A
#
# COMPACT_ATOMS: atom_id res chain seq x y z
N ILE A 1 -0.33 -4.74 14.12
CA ILE A 1 -1.78 -4.51 14.17
C ILE A 1 -2.53 -5.74 13.64
N HIS A 2 -2.13 -6.34 12.50
CA HIS A 2 -2.83 -7.48 11.89
C HIS A 2 -2.96 -8.69 12.83
N ARG A 3 -1.98 -8.94 13.73
CA ARG A 3 -2.09 -9.99 14.76
C ARG A 3 -3.21 -9.74 15.78
N LEU A 4 -3.66 -8.49 15.90
CA LEU A 4 -4.77 -8.08 16.76
C LEU A 4 -6.10 -8.06 16.00
N GLY A 5 -6.15 -8.58 14.77
CA GLY A 5 -7.34 -8.59 13.94
C GLY A 5 -7.72 -7.24 13.34
N ILE A 6 -6.80 -6.26 13.29
CA ILE A 6 -7.08 -4.89 12.88
C ILE A 6 -6.40 -4.58 11.54
N LEU A 7 -7.13 -3.95 10.61
CA LEU A 7 -6.61 -3.24 9.46
C LEU A 7 -6.57 -1.75 9.76
N HIS A 8 -5.50 -1.06 9.34
CA HIS A 8 -5.36 0.38 9.52
C HIS A 8 -6.12 1.18 8.49
N ARG A 9 -5.98 0.84 7.21
CA ARG A 9 -6.67 1.37 6.03
C ARG A 9 -6.30 2.81 5.61
N ASP A 10 -5.46 3.51 6.38
CA ASP A 10 -4.94 4.85 6.03
C ASP A 10 -3.47 4.98 6.43
N LEU A 11 -2.63 4.04 6.00
CA LEU A 11 -1.18 4.17 6.20
C LEU A 11 -0.65 5.28 5.30
N LYS A 12 0.00 6.27 5.93
CA LYS A 12 0.67 7.43 5.29
C LYS A 12 1.77 7.94 6.21
N PRO A 13 2.76 8.69 5.71
CA PRO A 13 3.87 9.20 6.55
C PRO A 13 3.39 9.96 7.77
N GLN A 14 2.31 10.76 7.68
CA GLN A 14 1.75 11.56 8.77
C GLN A 14 1.22 10.71 9.93
N ASN A 15 0.91 9.43 9.68
CA ASN A 15 0.41 8.51 10.69
C ASN A 15 1.53 7.70 11.38
N PHE A 16 2.79 8.08 11.14
CA PHE A 16 3.94 7.53 11.85
C PHE A 16 4.62 8.60 12.68
N MET A 17 4.91 8.29 13.94
CA MET A 17 5.63 9.16 14.86
C MET A 17 6.86 8.46 15.42
N MET A 18 7.96 9.20 15.55
CA MET A 18 9.17 8.75 16.23
C MET A 18 9.20 9.30 17.66
N ARG A 19 9.47 8.43 18.64
CA ARG A 19 9.72 8.82 20.03
C ARG A 19 10.77 7.89 20.63
N ASN A 20 11.87 8.44 21.12
CA ASN A 20 12.98 7.68 21.71
C ASN A 20 13.47 6.54 20.79
N ASP A 21 13.67 6.84 19.51
CA ASP A 21 14.09 5.90 18.46
C ASP A 21 13.09 4.74 18.19
N GLU A 22 11.89 4.81 18.73
CA GLU A 22 10.81 3.89 18.45
C GLU A 22 9.79 4.50 17.49
N LEU A 23 9.34 3.69 16.53
CA LEU A 23 8.32 4.07 15.54
C LEU A 23 6.93 3.69 16.03
N TYR A 24 6.06 4.66 16.14
CA TYR A 24 4.66 4.50 16.53
C TYR A 24 3.73 4.73 15.34
N LEU A 25 2.76 3.85 15.18
CA LEU A 25 1.64 4.03 14.27
C LEU A 25 0.48 4.66 15.03
N ILE A 26 -0.07 5.74 14.49
CA ILE A 26 -1.13 6.55 15.10
C ILE A 26 -2.33 6.70 14.16
N ASP A 27 -3.40 7.33 14.63
CA ASP A 27 -4.63 7.62 13.87
C ASP A 27 -5.34 6.38 13.34
N PHE A 28 -6.02 5.69 14.23
CA PHE A 28 -6.86 4.53 13.91
C PHE A 28 -8.30 4.91 13.52
N GLY A 29 -8.56 6.17 13.12
CA GLY A 29 -9.89 6.68 12.80
C GLY A 29 -10.58 5.96 11.65
N LEU A 30 -9.82 5.44 10.68
CA LEU A 30 -10.34 4.64 9.57
C LEU A 30 -10.17 3.12 9.79
N SER A 31 -9.63 2.68 10.92
CA SER A 31 -9.32 1.27 11.15
C SER A 31 -10.58 0.41 11.28
N THR A 32 -10.44 -0.88 11.00
CA THR A 32 -11.53 -1.85 11.16
C THR A 32 -11.02 -3.17 11.70
N VAL A 33 -11.89 -3.90 12.40
CA VAL A 33 -11.65 -5.29 12.78
C VAL A 33 -11.96 -6.18 11.57
N TYR A 34 -11.00 -7.02 11.17
CA TYR A 34 -11.16 -7.97 10.05
C TYR A 34 -11.26 -9.43 10.50
N MET A 35 -11.12 -9.68 11.80
CA MET A 35 -11.26 -11.01 12.42
C MET A 35 -12.32 -10.97 13.53
N ASP A 36 -13.12 -12.00 13.61
CA ASP A 36 -14.04 -12.20 14.74
C ASP A 36 -13.33 -12.73 16.00
N ASP A 37 -14.07 -12.85 17.11
CA ASP A 37 -13.54 -13.36 18.39
C ASP A 37 -13.09 -14.83 18.32
N LYS A 38 -13.41 -15.54 17.25
CA LYS A 38 -13.01 -16.93 16.99
C LYS A 38 -11.83 -17.00 16.01
N TYR A 39 -11.21 -15.87 15.68
CA TYR A 39 -10.13 -15.74 14.71
C TYR A 39 -10.51 -16.07 13.26
N ASN A 40 -11.79 -16.06 12.91
CA ASN A 40 -12.21 -16.17 11.52
C ASN A 40 -12.11 -14.80 10.84
N ILE A 41 -11.68 -14.80 9.57
CA ILE A 41 -11.66 -13.57 8.77
C ILE A 41 -13.10 -13.21 8.42
N CYS A 42 -13.48 -11.95 8.68
CA CYS A 42 -14.80 -11.43 8.31
C CYS A 42 -14.98 -11.48 6.79
N PRO A 43 -16.20 -11.74 6.31
CA PRO A 43 -16.49 -11.74 4.87
C PRO A 43 -16.10 -10.41 4.21
N LYS A 44 -15.56 -10.49 2.98
CA LYS A 44 -15.33 -9.32 2.15
C LYS A 44 -16.64 -8.55 1.97
N ARG A 45 -16.58 -7.22 2.20
CA ARG A 45 -17.72 -6.34 1.94
C ARG A 45 -17.91 -6.15 0.43
N PRO A 46 -19.11 -5.75 -0.02
CA PRO A 46 -19.32 -5.37 -1.42
C PRO A 46 -18.38 -4.23 -1.83
N ASP A 47 -17.98 -4.23 -3.09
CA ASP A 47 -17.16 -3.18 -3.65
C ASP A 47 -17.85 -1.81 -3.51
N SER A 48 -17.07 -0.74 -3.29
CA SER A 48 -17.55 0.61 -3.06
C SER A 48 -16.87 1.57 -4.04
N LEU A 49 -17.59 2.61 -4.47
CA LEU A 49 -17.00 3.67 -5.27
C LEU A 49 -16.19 4.68 -4.42
N GLU A 50 -16.31 4.62 -3.09
CA GLU A 50 -15.55 5.49 -2.20
C GLU A 50 -14.15 4.94 -1.96
N ILE A 51 -13.13 5.71 -2.31
CA ILE A 51 -11.74 5.39 -1.98
C ILE A 51 -11.54 5.61 -0.48
N LEU A 52 -11.28 4.52 0.23
CA LEU A 52 -11.02 4.57 1.66
C LEU A 52 -9.52 4.74 1.92
N GLY A 53 -9.16 5.83 2.58
CA GLY A 53 -7.77 6.18 2.90
C GLY A 53 -7.21 7.28 2.01
N THR A 54 -5.89 7.47 2.03
CA THR A 54 -5.21 8.53 1.28
C THR A 54 -4.86 8.06 -0.13
N PRO A 55 -5.43 8.63 -1.21
CA PRO A 55 -5.28 8.14 -2.59
C PRO A 55 -3.82 7.92 -3.03
N LYS A 56 -2.91 8.78 -2.57
CA LYS A 56 -1.47 8.67 -2.84
C LYS A 56 -0.88 7.32 -2.41
N PHE A 57 -1.33 6.76 -1.29
CA PHE A 57 -0.73 5.59 -0.64
C PHE A 57 -1.61 4.33 -0.68
N VAL A 58 -2.89 4.41 -1.03
CA VAL A 58 -3.75 3.22 -1.11
C VAL A 58 -3.37 2.33 -2.30
N SER A 59 -3.71 1.05 -2.24
CA SER A 59 -3.46 0.10 -3.32
C SER A 59 -4.31 0.38 -4.57
N ILE A 60 -3.92 -0.21 -5.70
CA ILE A 60 -4.71 -0.18 -6.93
C ILE A 60 -6.11 -0.77 -6.69
N ARG A 61 -6.20 -1.85 -5.92
CA ARG A 61 -7.48 -2.51 -5.59
C ARG A 61 -8.45 -1.57 -4.86
N ILE A 62 -7.93 -0.74 -3.94
CA ILE A 62 -8.76 0.26 -3.27
C ILE A 62 -9.26 1.33 -4.24
N HIS A 63 -8.44 1.76 -5.22
CA HIS A 63 -8.91 2.64 -6.29
C HIS A 63 -9.99 2.00 -7.17
N GLU A 64 -9.94 0.67 -7.33
CA GLU A 64 -10.92 -0.12 -8.08
C GLU A 64 -12.17 -0.44 -7.24
N GLY A 65 -12.22 0.01 -5.99
CA GLY A 65 -13.37 -0.11 -5.10
C GLY A 65 -13.41 -1.40 -4.28
N GLU A 66 -12.35 -2.20 -4.29
CA GLU A 66 -12.30 -3.43 -3.50
C GLU A 66 -12.22 -3.16 -1.99
N ASP A 67 -12.78 -4.07 -1.20
CA ASP A 67 -12.69 -4.00 0.26
C ASP A 67 -11.24 -4.21 0.74
N PRO A 68 -10.72 -3.33 1.61
CA PRO A 68 -9.34 -3.40 2.09
C PRO A 68 -9.00 -4.70 2.80
N SER A 69 -7.83 -5.23 2.49
CA SER A 69 -7.24 -6.44 3.08
C SER A 69 -5.91 -6.14 3.79
N ARG A 70 -5.34 -7.16 4.42
CA ARG A 70 -3.99 -7.08 5.02
C ARG A 70 -2.91 -6.75 3.99
N SER A 71 -3.07 -7.24 2.76
CA SER A 71 -2.13 -6.95 1.68
C SER A 71 -2.16 -5.47 1.28
N ASP A 72 -3.31 -4.81 1.38
CA ASP A 72 -3.44 -3.39 1.04
C ASP A 72 -2.74 -2.48 2.05
N ASP A 73 -2.81 -2.78 3.35
CA ASP A 73 -1.98 -2.10 4.37
C ASP A 73 -0.49 -2.31 4.09
N CYS A 74 -0.06 -3.54 3.73
CA CYS A 74 1.33 -3.80 3.37
C CYS A 74 1.76 -3.04 2.11
N ILE A 75 0.92 -2.97 1.07
CA ILE A 75 1.18 -2.19 -0.16
C ILE A 75 1.35 -0.71 0.19
N SER A 76 0.48 -0.16 1.02
CA SER A 76 0.61 1.23 1.50
C SER A 76 1.93 1.47 2.22
N ALA A 77 2.38 0.54 3.07
CA ALA A 77 3.67 0.62 3.75
C ALA A 77 4.86 0.61 2.76
N ILE A 78 4.80 -0.21 1.70
CA ILE A 78 5.84 -0.22 0.66
C ILE A 78 5.82 1.08 -0.17
N TYR A 79 4.65 1.64 -0.48
CA TYR A 79 4.55 2.94 -1.13
C TYR A 79 5.13 4.07 -0.27
N ILE A 80 4.93 4.03 1.06
CA ILE A 80 5.55 4.97 1.99
C ILE A 80 7.07 4.81 1.98
N LEU A 81 7.58 3.58 1.98
CA LEU A 81 9.02 3.33 1.88
C LEU A 81 9.60 3.92 0.59
N GLN A 82 8.97 3.68 -0.56
CA GLN A 82 9.38 4.27 -1.84
C GLN A 82 9.33 5.81 -1.80
N TYR A 83 8.30 6.39 -1.21
CA TYR A 83 8.16 7.83 -1.00
C TYR A 83 9.31 8.41 -0.20
N LEU A 84 9.71 7.75 0.89
CA LEU A 84 10.83 8.21 1.74
C LEU A 84 12.18 8.05 1.03
N LEU A 85 12.37 6.99 0.25
CA LEU A 85 13.59 6.76 -0.54
C LEU A 85 13.75 7.73 -1.71
N GLN A 86 12.68 8.42 -2.11
CA GLN A 86 12.64 9.37 -3.21
C GLN A 86 12.41 10.81 -2.71
N ASP A 87 12.98 11.15 -1.56
CA ASP A 87 12.94 12.49 -0.97
C ASP A 87 11.53 13.08 -0.86
N GLY A 88 10.55 12.25 -0.55
CA GLY A 88 9.16 12.69 -0.37
C GLY A 88 8.34 12.76 -1.65
N HIS A 89 8.77 12.07 -2.70
CA HIS A 89 8.06 11.98 -3.96
C HIS A 89 7.61 10.56 -4.27
N VAL A 90 6.55 10.42 -5.04
CA VAL A 90 6.15 9.15 -5.66
C VAL A 90 6.07 9.32 -7.16
N HIS A 91 6.36 8.28 -7.92
CA HIS A 91 6.40 8.32 -9.38
C HIS A 91 5.09 8.78 -10.03
N TRP A 92 3.95 8.67 -9.36
CA TRP A 92 2.63 9.09 -9.83
C TRP A 92 2.25 10.53 -9.43
N GLU A 93 3.13 11.29 -8.74
CA GLU A 93 2.92 12.73 -8.46
C GLU A 93 3.29 13.63 -9.63
N ASN A 94 4.37 13.33 -10.33
CA ASN A 94 4.97 14.20 -11.36
C ASN A 94 4.11 14.40 -12.60
N VAL A 95 2.98 13.72 -12.67
CA VAL A 95 2.06 13.85 -13.80
C VAL A 95 1.15 15.05 -13.68
N GLN A 96 1.17 15.73 -12.56
CA GLN A 96 0.29 16.88 -12.28
C GLN A 96 0.73 18.18 -12.94
N GLU A 97 1.99 18.31 -13.36
CA GLU A 97 2.50 19.56 -13.91
C GLU A 97 2.20 19.75 -15.40
N GLU A 98 1.96 18.69 -16.17
CA GLU A 98 1.81 18.79 -17.62
C GLU A 98 0.36 18.90 -18.15
N GLN A 99 -0.65 18.58 -17.35
CA GLN A 99 -2.05 18.64 -17.80
C GLN A 99 -2.99 19.34 -16.83
N THR A 100 -3.29 20.59 -17.14
CA THR A 100 -4.47 21.40 -16.75
C THR A 100 -5.00 21.32 -15.32
N LYS A 101 -5.00 22.48 -14.69
CA LYS A 101 -5.40 22.87 -13.33
C LYS A 101 -6.81 22.46 -12.82
N ASN A 102 -7.57 21.59 -13.47
CA ASN A 102 -9.00 21.48 -13.17
C ASN A 102 -9.60 20.09 -12.91
N GLU A 103 -8.85 18.98 -12.97
CA GLU A 103 -9.39 17.68 -12.55
C GLU A 103 -8.30 16.83 -11.90
N TYR A 104 -8.21 16.87 -10.59
CA TYR A 104 -7.64 15.81 -9.77
C TYR A 104 -8.55 14.58 -9.89
N SER A 105 -8.43 13.84 -10.96
CA SER A 105 -9.17 12.61 -11.07
C SER A 105 -8.35 11.51 -10.41
N GLU A 106 -8.90 10.87 -9.37
CA GLU A 106 -8.39 9.65 -8.74
C GLU A 106 -8.04 8.59 -9.77
N ASN A 107 -8.67 8.62 -10.94
CA ASN A 107 -8.38 7.81 -12.11
C ASN A 107 -6.96 8.01 -12.67
N HIS A 108 -6.36 9.20 -12.55
CA HIS A 108 -4.99 9.42 -12.98
C HIS A 108 -3.99 8.67 -12.09
N ILE A 109 -4.17 8.74 -10.77
CA ILE A 109 -3.31 8.01 -9.81
C ILE A 109 -3.40 6.51 -10.09
N LEU A 110 -4.58 5.98 -10.30
CA LEU A 110 -4.79 4.58 -10.66
C LEU A 110 -4.08 4.21 -11.97
N TYR A 111 -4.20 5.05 -13.01
CA TYR A 111 -3.53 4.85 -14.30
C TYR A 111 -2.01 4.73 -14.14
N TYR A 112 -1.39 5.65 -13.37
CA TYR A 112 0.06 5.66 -13.17
C TYR A 112 0.55 4.51 -12.30
N LYS A 113 -0.15 4.17 -11.24
CA LYS A 113 0.15 2.99 -10.43
C LYS A 113 0.14 1.71 -11.27
N ASN A 114 -0.83 1.58 -12.16
CA ASN A 114 -0.91 0.46 -13.11
C ASN A 114 0.24 0.46 -14.13
N ALA A 115 0.65 1.64 -14.62
CA ALA A 115 1.76 1.77 -15.56
C ALA A 115 3.09 1.37 -14.90
N ILE A 116 3.34 1.84 -13.67
CA ILE A 116 4.55 1.49 -12.89
C ILE A 116 4.57 0.00 -12.58
N ARG A 117 3.46 -0.60 -12.17
CA ARG A 117 3.37 -2.05 -11.94
C ARG A 117 3.75 -2.84 -13.19
N LYS A 118 3.32 -2.40 -14.38
CA LYS A 118 3.71 -3.03 -15.65
C LYS A 118 5.19 -2.86 -15.98
N GLN A 119 5.83 -1.74 -15.57
CA GLN A 119 7.27 -1.52 -15.77
C GLN A 119 8.10 -2.41 -14.85
N ILE A 120 7.73 -2.51 -13.57
CA ILE A 120 8.40 -3.40 -12.60
C ILE A 120 8.44 -4.84 -13.12
N LYS A 121 7.34 -5.34 -13.67
CA LYS A 121 7.27 -6.70 -14.27
C LYS A 121 8.23 -6.92 -15.46
N LYS A 122 8.70 -5.86 -16.10
CA LYS A 122 9.58 -5.94 -17.29
C LYS A 122 11.06 -5.74 -16.96
N GLN A 123 11.38 -5.22 -15.78
CA GLN A 123 12.78 -5.01 -15.40
C GLN A 123 13.42 -6.35 -15.07
N HIS A 124 14.42 -6.75 -15.86
CA HIS A 124 15.30 -7.84 -15.50
C HIS A 124 16.25 -7.39 -14.38
N LEU A 125 16.25 -8.13 -13.30
CA LEU A 125 16.99 -7.86 -12.06
C LEU A 125 18.50 -8.08 -12.28
N ASN A 126 19.23 -7.08 -12.75
CA ASN A 126 20.69 -7.15 -12.87
C ASN A 126 21.42 -6.74 -11.58
N GLU A 127 20.76 -5.96 -10.71
CA GLU A 127 21.27 -5.58 -9.38
C GLU A 127 20.10 -5.56 -8.40
N ILE A 128 20.30 -6.16 -7.23
CA ILE A 128 19.29 -6.16 -6.15
C ILE A 128 19.54 -4.90 -5.31
N ASP A 129 18.77 -3.86 -5.58
CA ASP A 129 18.69 -2.68 -4.74
C ASP A 129 17.33 -2.65 -3.99
N ILE A 130 17.18 -1.69 -3.08
CA ILE A 130 15.96 -1.55 -2.27
C ILE A 130 14.74 -1.26 -3.15
N THR A 131 14.89 -0.60 -4.29
CA THR A 131 13.79 -0.31 -5.23
C THR A 131 13.30 -1.59 -5.88
N THR A 132 14.21 -2.45 -6.29
CA THR A 132 13.95 -3.80 -6.79
C THR A 132 13.23 -4.65 -5.74
N CYS A 133 13.70 -4.62 -4.48
CA CYS A 133 13.06 -5.30 -3.37
C CYS A 133 11.61 -4.83 -3.17
N CYS A 134 11.36 -3.53 -3.20
CA CYS A 134 9.99 -2.98 -3.14
C CYS A 134 9.13 -3.50 -4.29
N GLY A 135 9.66 -3.55 -5.50
CA GLY A 135 8.96 -4.08 -6.67
C GLY A 135 8.54 -5.54 -6.51
N MET A 136 9.46 -6.40 -6.08
CA MET A 136 9.19 -7.82 -5.82
C MET A 136 8.10 -8.02 -4.75
N ILE A 137 8.16 -7.23 -3.67
CA ILE A 137 7.18 -7.29 -2.59
C ILE A 137 5.80 -6.84 -3.10
N LEU A 138 5.73 -5.76 -3.86
CA LEU A 138 4.48 -5.27 -4.44
C LEU A 138 3.84 -6.30 -5.38
N GLU A 139 4.63 -6.95 -6.26
CA GLU A 139 4.11 -8.02 -7.12
C GLU A 139 3.47 -9.14 -6.30
N TYR A 140 4.24 -9.67 -5.34
CA TYR A 140 3.75 -10.71 -4.44
C TYR A 140 2.45 -10.30 -3.72
N LEU A 141 2.39 -9.07 -3.16
CA LEU A 141 1.21 -8.59 -2.44
C LEU A 141 -0.01 -8.40 -3.34
N TYR A 142 0.20 -8.01 -4.61
CA TYR A 142 -0.87 -7.91 -5.59
C TYR A 142 -1.40 -9.27 -6.10
N GLU A 143 -0.65 -10.35 -5.92
CA GLU A 143 -1.11 -11.71 -6.23
C GLU A 143 -1.95 -12.31 -5.09
N ASN A 144 -1.82 -11.81 -3.86
CA ASN A 144 -2.59 -12.29 -2.72
C ASN A 144 -4.07 -11.98 -2.87
N THR A 145 -4.91 -12.93 -2.49
CA THR A 145 -6.35 -12.74 -2.36
C THR A 145 -6.70 -11.97 -1.07
N PHE A 146 -7.96 -11.52 -0.95
CA PHE A 146 -8.47 -10.85 0.25
C PHE A 146 -8.24 -11.66 1.54
N TYR A 147 -8.39 -12.98 1.48
CA TYR A 147 -8.31 -13.87 2.65
C TYR A 147 -6.89 -14.32 2.98
N GLU A 148 -5.94 -14.15 2.08
CA GLU A 148 -4.56 -14.59 2.30
C GLU A 148 -3.81 -13.71 3.29
N GLN A 149 -3.05 -14.38 4.17
CA GLN A 149 -2.15 -13.69 5.07
C GLN A 149 -0.83 -13.37 4.36
N PRO A 150 -0.41 -12.09 4.33
CA PRO A 150 0.91 -11.75 3.81
C PRO A 150 2.04 -12.50 4.54
N LYS A 151 3.04 -12.95 3.81
CA LYS A 151 4.24 -13.61 4.36
C LYS A 151 5.17 -12.55 4.97
N TYR A 152 4.80 -11.99 6.11
CA TYR A 152 5.52 -10.87 6.75
C TYR A 152 7.01 -11.14 6.96
N GLN A 153 7.39 -12.37 7.32
CA GLN A 153 8.79 -12.75 7.51
C GLN A 153 9.56 -12.70 6.18
N TRP A 154 8.96 -13.16 5.09
CA TRP A 154 9.55 -13.07 3.76
C TRP A 154 9.71 -11.61 3.33
N ILE A 155 8.68 -10.78 3.48
CA ILE A 155 8.74 -9.32 3.19
C ILE A 155 9.91 -8.71 3.96
N ARG A 156 10.02 -9.02 5.25
CA ARG A 156 11.10 -8.54 6.09
C ARG A 156 12.48 -9.01 5.59
N SER A 157 12.62 -10.28 5.20
CA SER A 157 13.90 -10.80 4.71
C SER A 157 14.33 -10.14 3.41
N VAL A 158 13.40 -9.84 2.50
CA VAL A 158 13.68 -9.14 1.23
C VAL A 158 14.16 -7.70 1.47
N LEU A 159 13.64 -7.01 2.49
CA LEU A 159 14.04 -5.64 2.82
C LEU A 159 15.37 -5.56 3.59
N HIS A 160 15.90 -6.67 4.09
CA HIS A 160 17.18 -6.73 4.81
C HIS A 160 18.34 -7.28 3.96
N THR A 161 18.11 -7.54 2.65
CA THR A 161 19.14 -7.96 1.72
C THR A 161 19.95 -6.77 1.26
#